data_524b3a2247dc0c8e0ce75c4f7e456a9e
#
_entry.id   524b3a2247dc0c8e0ce75c4f7e456a9e
#
_cell.length_a   1.000
_cell.length_b   1.000
_cell.length_c   1.000
_cell.angle_alpha   90.00
_cell.angle_beta   90.00
_cell.angle_gamma   90.00
#
_symmetry.space_group_name_H-M   'P 1'
#
loop_
_entity.id
_entity.type
_entity.pdbx_description
1 polymer ?
#
loop_
_entity_poly.entity_id
_entity_poly.type
_entity_poly.pdbx_seq_one_letter_code
_entity_poly.pdbx_strand_id
1 'polypeptide(L)'
;MFKITVCLLTFNSERTLHDVIPPLLKIADEFVIVDSGSTDSTIYICQSYGLSPIFKKYSWHGEQMNHAVSHAHNDWVLCMDSDEILDQETVDAILKLKRGDEPEPDMAWRICRHWFVLGENVRTIYPVSSPDYPVRLFNRTQSRFNNRPVDDQVEGFLRSERIPGYVRHDTFYSLHELFNKLNGYTTRLVQYQTIRPSLGRGAISAIGAFFKWYLFSGAWRQGKVGVVTGFYATAYSFLKYFKAWYQDREKRESVAKEQSDSYLAE
;
A
#
# COMPACT_ATOMS: atom_id res chain seq x y z
N MET A 1 -28.30 -6.12 -12.28
CA MET A 1 -26.87 -6.48 -12.25
C MET A 1 -26.07 -5.21 -12.49
N PHE A 2 -25.34 -4.74 -11.50
CA PHE A 2 -24.51 -3.56 -11.65
C PHE A 2 -23.13 -3.91 -12.25
N LYS A 3 -22.46 -2.90 -12.82
CA LYS A 3 -21.18 -3.07 -13.50
C LYS A 3 -20.03 -2.59 -12.62
N ILE A 4 -18.89 -3.30 -12.70
CA ILE A 4 -17.69 -2.98 -11.94
C ILE A 4 -16.54 -2.65 -12.89
N THR A 5 -15.91 -1.49 -12.69
CA THR A 5 -14.60 -1.19 -13.26
C THR A 5 -13.52 -1.65 -12.29
N VAL A 6 -12.60 -2.51 -12.73
CA VAL A 6 -11.38 -2.82 -11.98
C VAL A 6 -10.34 -1.76 -12.24
N CYS A 7 -9.85 -1.11 -11.19
CA CYS A 7 -8.75 -0.16 -11.21
C CYS A 7 -7.51 -0.82 -10.62
N LEU A 8 -6.46 -1.00 -11.42
CA LEU A 8 -5.22 -1.67 -11.03
C LEU A 8 -4.04 -0.71 -11.15
N LEU A 9 -3.22 -0.60 -10.10
CA LEU A 9 -1.95 0.11 -10.16
C LEU A 9 -0.81 -0.86 -10.44
N THR A 10 0.12 -0.45 -11.34
CA THR A 10 1.30 -1.25 -11.68
C THR A 10 2.58 -0.42 -11.62
N PHE A 11 3.65 -1.06 -11.16
CA PHE A 11 5.03 -0.58 -11.27
C PHE A 11 6.01 -1.74 -11.07
N ASN A 12 6.71 -2.15 -12.13
CA ASN A 12 7.63 -3.28 -12.14
C ASN A 12 7.01 -4.53 -11.51
N SER A 13 5.87 -4.95 -12.06
CA SER A 13 4.97 -5.96 -11.49
C SER A 13 4.98 -7.27 -12.27
N GLU A 14 5.96 -7.49 -13.17
CA GLU A 14 6.02 -8.68 -14.04
C GLU A 14 5.85 -10.00 -13.29
N ARG A 15 6.30 -10.03 -12.05
CA ARG A 15 6.30 -11.22 -11.19
C ARG A 15 4.90 -11.70 -10.79
N THR A 16 3.96 -10.78 -10.59
CA THR A 16 2.65 -11.07 -9.97
C THR A 16 1.48 -10.96 -10.93
N LEU A 17 1.62 -10.24 -12.04
CA LEU A 17 0.50 -9.95 -12.93
C LEU A 17 -0.17 -11.18 -13.53
N HIS A 18 0.58 -12.26 -13.78
CA HIS A 18 -0.01 -13.52 -14.27
C HIS A 18 -0.96 -14.18 -13.27
N ASP A 19 -0.80 -13.91 -11.97
CA ASP A 19 -1.69 -14.38 -10.92
C ASP A 19 -2.78 -13.35 -10.57
N VAL A 20 -2.49 -12.06 -10.72
CA VAL A 20 -3.41 -10.95 -10.37
C VAL A 20 -4.48 -10.72 -11.45
N ILE A 21 -4.10 -10.66 -12.72
CA ILE A 21 -5.02 -10.29 -13.81
C ILE A 21 -6.14 -11.32 -14.03
N PRO A 22 -5.89 -12.64 -14.10
CA PRO A 22 -6.93 -13.60 -14.47
C PRO A 22 -8.15 -13.62 -13.53
N PRO A 23 -8.03 -13.63 -12.18
CA PRO A 23 -9.20 -13.55 -11.31
C PRO A 23 -9.95 -12.21 -11.46
N LEU A 24 -9.25 -11.10 -11.68
CA LEU A 24 -9.86 -9.79 -11.88
C LEU A 24 -10.64 -9.71 -13.19
N LEU A 25 -10.17 -10.32 -14.27
CA LEU A 25 -10.89 -10.37 -15.56
C LEU A 25 -12.23 -11.10 -15.46
N LYS A 26 -12.39 -12.06 -14.54
CA LYS A 26 -13.66 -12.76 -14.34
C LYS A 26 -14.77 -11.84 -13.82
N ILE A 27 -14.41 -10.80 -13.07
CA ILE A 27 -15.35 -9.90 -12.38
C ILE A 27 -15.49 -8.53 -13.06
N ALA A 28 -14.49 -8.11 -13.82
CA ALA A 28 -14.47 -6.81 -14.48
C ALA A 28 -15.47 -6.71 -15.64
N ASP A 29 -16.25 -5.62 -15.69
CA ASP A 29 -16.95 -5.20 -16.89
C ASP A 29 -16.13 -4.18 -17.68
N GLU A 30 -15.19 -3.54 -16.99
CA GLU A 30 -14.20 -2.62 -17.52
C GLU A 30 -12.91 -2.76 -16.71
N PHE A 31 -11.77 -2.53 -17.34
CA PHE A 31 -10.46 -2.62 -16.71
C PHE A 31 -9.64 -1.36 -16.98
N VAL A 32 -9.24 -0.65 -15.94
CA VAL A 32 -8.37 0.52 -16.01
C VAL A 32 -7.07 0.20 -15.30
N ILE A 33 -5.95 0.27 -16.01
CA ILE A 33 -4.62 0.10 -15.44
C ILE A 33 -3.87 1.43 -15.48
N VAL A 34 -3.29 1.83 -14.36
CA VAL A 34 -2.36 2.97 -14.31
C VAL A 34 -0.96 2.47 -13.96
N ASP A 35 -0.04 2.67 -14.88
CA ASP A 35 1.36 2.29 -14.75
C ASP A 35 2.23 3.50 -14.39
N SER A 36 3.14 3.31 -13.44
CA SER A 36 3.99 4.38 -12.92
C SER A 36 5.34 4.51 -13.61
N GLY A 37 5.51 3.88 -14.77
CA GLY A 37 6.73 3.89 -15.58
C GLY A 37 7.56 2.62 -15.38
N SER A 38 6.93 1.45 -15.54
CA SER A 38 7.60 0.15 -15.49
C SER A 38 8.67 0.02 -16.56
N THR A 39 9.77 -0.62 -16.20
CA THR A 39 10.92 -0.91 -17.04
C THR A 39 11.16 -2.41 -17.28
N ASP A 40 10.36 -3.24 -16.61
CA ASP A 40 10.32 -4.69 -16.78
C ASP A 40 9.24 -5.13 -17.79
N SER A 41 8.84 -6.40 -17.79
CA SER A 41 7.84 -6.94 -18.72
C SER A 41 6.39 -6.57 -18.37
N THR A 42 6.13 -5.71 -17.34
CA THR A 42 4.79 -5.34 -16.87
C THR A 42 3.85 -4.93 -18.00
N ILE A 43 4.28 -3.99 -18.86
CA ILE A 43 3.45 -3.48 -19.96
C ILE A 43 3.13 -4.58 -20.98
N TYR A 44 4.13 -5.39 -21.33
CA TYR A 44 3.97 -6.50 -22.26
C TYR A 44 2.96 -7.53 -21.71
N ILE A 45 3.03 -7.86 -20.41
CA ILE A 45 2.10 -8.79 -19.78
C ILE A 45 0.67 -8.21 -19.82
N CYS A 46 0.46 -6.95 -19.46
CA CYS A 46 -0.86 -6.32 -19.56
C CYS A 46 -1.41 -6.42 -21.00
N GLN A 47 -0.61 -6.09 -22.00
CA GLN A 47 -0.99 -6.15 -23.40
C GLN A 47 -1.33 -7.58 -23.87
N SER A 48 -0.66 -8.61 -23.35
CA SER A 48 -0.97 -10.01 -23.64
C SER A 48 -2.35 -10.46 -23.17
N TYR A 49 -2.91 -9.75 -22.16
CA TYR A 49 -4.30 -9.91 -21.71
C TYR A 49 -5.29 -8.97 -22.43
N GLY A 50 -4.85 -8.23 -23.46
CA GLY A 50 -5.68 -7.25 -24.18
C GLY A 50 -5.91 -5.94 -23.40
N LEU A 51 -5.10 -5.66 -22.38
CA LEU A 51 -5.22 -4.48 -21.53
C LEU A 51 -4.18 -3.43 -21.92
N SER A 52 -4.56 -2.16 -21.88
CA SER A 52 -3.70 -1.03 -22.26
C SER A 52 -3.46 -0.12 -21.05
N PRO A 53 -2.30 -0.19 -20.39
CA PRO A 53 -1.98 0.67 -19.25
C PRO A 53 -1.87 2.14 -19.65
N ILE A 54 -2.37 3.02 -18.77
CA ILE A 54 -2.25 4.48 -18.86
C ILE A 54 -1.02 4.89 -18.04
N PHE A 55 -0.11 5.63 -18.65
CA PHE A 55 1.06 6.15 -17.92
C PHE A 55 0.69 7.32 -17.03
N LYS A 56 1.09 7.26 -15.74
CA LYS A 56 1.10 8.40 -14.83
C LYS A 56 2.31 8.30 -13.91
N LYS A 57 3.18 9.31 -13.94
CA LYS A 57 4.30 9.40 -13.01
C LYS A 57 3.80 9.29 -11.56
N TYR A 58 4.44 8.43 -10.79
CA TYR A 58 4.06 8.19 -9.40
C TYR A 58 4.19 9.45 -8.53
N SER A 59 3.18 9.73 -7.76
CA SER A 59 3.19 10.71 -6.67
C SER A 59 3.04 10.01 -5.31
N TRP A 60 1.82 9.60 -4.96
CA TRP A 60 1.48 8.73 -3.83
C TRP A 60 0.28 7.85 -4.19
N HIS A 61 0.10 6.79 -3.43
CA HIS A 61 -0.84 5.71 -3.77
C HIS A 61 -2.27 6.21 -3.98
N GLY A 62 -2.83 6.96 -3.03
CA GLY A 62 -4.22 7.45 -3.14
C GLY A 62 -4.46 8.34 -4.35
N GLU A 63 -3.50 9.19 -4.75
CA GLU A 63 -3.59 10.01 -5.96
C GLU A 63 -3.53 9.15 -7.23
N GLN A 64 -2.62 8.14 -7.27
CA GLN A 64 -2.55 7.20 -8.38
C GLN A 64 -3.87 6.45 -8.56
N MET A 65 -4.43 5.96 -7.44
CA MET A 65 -5.68 5.22 -7.46
C MET A 65 -6.86 6.11 -7.87
N ASN A 66 -6.96 7.34 -7.34
CA ASN A 66 -7.97 8.31 -7.77
C ASN A 66 -7.85 8.65 -9.25
N HIS A 67 -6.63 8.70 -9.79
CA HIS A 67 -6.43 8.88 -11.22
C HIS A 67 -6.98 7.67 -12.01
N ALA A 68 -6.72 6.44 -11.59
CA ALA A 68 -7.32 5.26 -12.21
C ALA A 68 -8.86 5.32 -12.15
N VAL A 69 -9.42 5.62 -10.98
CA VAL A 69 -10.87 5.77 -10.77
C VAL A 69 -11.48 6.87 -11.67
N SER A 70 -10.75 7.95 -11.96
CA SER A 70 -11.24 9.01 -12.85
C SER A 70 -11.42 8.58 -14.31
N HIS A 71 -10.79 7.50 -14.75
CA HIS A 71 -10.94 6.91 -16.07
C HIS A 71 -12.02 5.81 -16.13
N ALA A 72 -12.60 5.42 -14.99
CA ALA A 72 -13.69 4.45 -14.93
C ALA A 72 -14.98 5.03 -15.51
N HIS A 73 -15.72 4.24 -16.30
CA HIS A 73 -17.03 4.62 -16.81
C HIS A 73 -18.18 4.10 -15.94
N ASN A 74 -17.96 3.03 -15.17
CA ASN A 74 -18.97 2.52 -14.25
C ASN A 74 -18.84 3.20 -12.88
N ASP A 75 -19.96 3.31 -12.16
CA ASP A 75 -19.98 3.97 -10.83
C ASP A 75 -19.34 3.11 -9.74
N TRP A 76 -19.37 1.79 -9.87
CA TRP A 76 -18.72 0.88 -8.94
C TRP A 76 -17.31 0.55 -9.40
N VAL A 77 -16.35 0.75 -8.50
CA VAL A 77 -14.92 0.50 -8.77
C VAL A 77 -14.35 -0.48 -7.76
N LEU A 78 -13.59 -1.46 -8.26
CA LEU A 78 -12.76 -2.35 -7.46
C LEU A 78 -11.30 -1.93 -7.63
N CYS A 79 -10.71 -1.38 -6.56
CA CYS A 79 -9.36 -0.84 -6.56
C CYS A 79 -8.36 -1.86 -5.99
N MET A 80 -7.37 -2.25 -6.80
CA MET A 80 -6.41 -3.31 -6.44
C MET A 80 -4.97 -2.88 -6.73
N ASP A 81 -4.05 -3.45 -5.94
CA ASP A 81 -2.62 -3.34 -6.18
C ASP A 81 -2.12 -4.55 -6.99
N SER A 82 -1.04 -4.37 -7.76
CA SER A 82 -0.50 -5.44 -8.62
C SER A 82 0.18 -6.60 -7.89
N ASP A 83 0.22 -6.57 -6.57
CA ASP A 83 0.70 -7.64 -5.70
C ASP A 83 -0.44 -8.23 -4.82
N GLU A 84 -1.71 -7.93 -5.16
CA GLU A 84 -2.91 -8.41 -4.48
C GLU A 84 -3.65 -9.46 -5.35
N ILE A 85 -3.58 -10.72 -4.95
CA ILE A 85 -4.16 -11.85 -5.69
C ILE A 85 -5.45 -12.30 -5.00
N LEU A 86 -6.58 -12.21 -5.70
CA LEU A 86 -7.89 -12.68 -5.21
C LEU A 86 -7.93 -14.21 -5.16
N ASP A 87 -8.45 -14.78 -4.07
CA ASP A 87 -8.83 -16.17 -4.04
C ASP A 87 -10.16 -16.43 -4.79
N GLN A 88 -10.49 -17.70 -5.05
CA GLN A 88 -11.70 -18.06 -5.81
C GLN A 88 -12.97 -17.71 -5.03
N GLU A 89 -12.96 -17.82 -3.69
CA GLU A 89 -14.11 -17.47 -2.85
C GLU A 89 -14.45 -15.97 -2.97
N THR A 90 -13.46 -15.09 -2.97
CA THR A 90 -13.66 -13.65 -3.17
C THR A 90 -14.21 -13.35 -4.56
N VAL A 91 -13.69 -14.02 -5.61
CA VAL A 91 -14.21 -13.88 -6.97
C VAL A 91 -15.69 -14.27 -7.04
N ASP A 92 -16.05 -15.42 -6.50
CA ASP A 92 -17.42 -15.93 -6.51
C ASP A 92 -18.36 -15.03 -5.71
N ALA A 93 -17.91 -14.52 -4.57
CA ALA A 93 -18.65 -13.58 -3.74
C ALA A 93 -18.93 -12.25 -4.47
N ILE A 94 -17.96 -11.69 -5.18
CA ILE A 94 -18.15 -10.48 -5.98
C ILE A 94 -19.10 -10.75 -7.15
N LEU A 95 -18.97 -11.88 -7.83
CA LEU A 95 -19.89 -12.27 -8.91
C LEU A 95 -21.33 -12.44 -8.41
N LYS A 96 -21.50 -13.00 -7.20
CA LYS A 96 -22.82 -13.08 -6.55
C LYS A 96 -23.37 -11.71 -6.21
N LEU A 97 -22.54 -10.82 -5.68
CA LEU A 97 -22.92 -9.44 -5.38
C LEU A 97 -23.40 -8.71 -6.65
N LYS A 98 -22.67 -8.82 -7.76
CA LYS A 98 -23.03 -8.23 -9.06
C LYS A 98 -24.38 -8.68 -9.59
N ARG A 99 -24.80 -9.93 -9.30
CA ARG A 99 -26.10 -10.49 -9.77
C ARG A 99 -27.28 -10.02 -8.94
N GLY A 100 -27.05 -9.48 -7.76
CA GLY A 100 -28.08 -8.90 -6.89
C GLY A 100 -28.58 -7.54 -7.39
N ASP A 101 -29.38 -6.90 -6.55
CA ASP A 101 -29.80 -5.53 -6.77
C ASP A 101 -28.58 -4.59 -6.66
N GLU A 102 -28.65 -3.46 -7.35
CA GLU A 102 -27.62 -2.45 -7.25
C GLU A 102 -27.62 -1.85 -5.84
N PRO A 103 -26.48 -1.86 -5.14
CA PRO A 103 -26.40 -1.35 -3.79
C PRO A 103 -26.54 0.19 -3.74
N GLU A 104 -26.90 0.70 -2.58
CA GLU A 104 -26.89 2.15 -2.36
C GLU A 104 -25.49 2.74 -2.51
N PRO A 105 -25.31 3.91 -3.11
CA PRO A 105 -23.98 4.48 -3.40
C PRO A 105 -23.12 4.73 -2.15
N ASP A 106 -23.72 4.81 -0.97
CA ASP A 106 -23.03 5.00 0.32
C ASP A 106 -22.42 3.71 0.90
N MET A 107 -22.62 2.57 0.21
CA MET A 107 -22.04 1.27 0.57
C MET A 107 -20.61 1.12 0.07
N ALA A 108 -19.79 0.41 0.86
CA ALA A 108 -18.46 -0.02 0.45
C ALA A 108 -18.18 -1.44 0.96
N TRP A 109 -17.21 -2.12 0.35
CA TRP A 109 -16.82 -3.46 0.78
C TRP A 109 -15.33 -3.54 1.09
N ARG A 110 -15.08 -4.26 2.18
CA ARG A 110 -13.75 -4.59 2.67
C ARG A 110 -13.41 -6.01 2.27
N ILE A 111 -12.17 -6.23 1.86
CA ILE A 111 -11.65 -7.57 1.56
C ILE A 111 -10.65 -7.93 2.65
N CYS A 112 -10.73 -9.17 3.13
CA CYS A 112 -9.73 -9.74 4.03
C CYS A 112 -8.40 -9.86 3.30
N ARG A 113 -7.33 -9.21 3.78
CA ARG A 113 -6.03 -9.20 3.13
C ARG A 113 -4.98 -9.86 4.01
N HIS A 114 -4.46 -10.98 3.54
CA HIS A 114 -3.35 -11.69 4.17
C HIS A 114 -2.02 -11.24 3.58
N TRP A 115 -1.10 -10.85 4.43
CA TRP A 115 0.22 -10.40 4.04
C TRP A 115 1.19 -11.55 3.93
N PHE A 116 1.91 -11.60 2.80
CA PHE A 116 2.96 -12.57 2.54
C PHE A 116 4.31 -11.86 2.41
N VAL A 117 5.29 -12.37 3.13
CA VAL A 117 6.67 -11.88 3.15
C VAL A 117 7.58 -13.06 2.82
N LEU A 118 8.41 -12.94 1.79
CA LEU A 118 9.29 -14.01 1.32
C LEU A 118 8.55 -15.34 1.05
N GLY A 119 7.31 -15.23 0.52
CA GLY A 119 6.45 -16.37 0.20
C GLY A 119 5.69 -16.98 1.38
N GLU A 120 5.88 -16.50 2.60
CA GLU A 120 5.23 -17.01 3.81
C GLU A 120 4.17 -16.05 4.34
N ASN A 121 3.00 -16.58 4.75
CA ASN A 121 1.95 -15.79 5.40
C ASN A 121 2.46 -15.31 6.77
N VAL A 122 2.34 -14.00 7.05
CA VAL A 122 2.82 -13.40 8.30
C VAL A 122 1.68 -12.91 9.18
N ARG A 123 1.88 -12.93 10.48
CA ARG A 123 0.90 -12.41 11.47
C ARG A 123 0.91 -10.89 11.53
N THR A 124 2.05 -10.29 11.23
CA THR A 124 2.24 -8.84 11.30
C THR A 124 3.27 -8.40 10.27
N ILE A 125 3.01 -7.25 9.68
CA ILE A 125 4.00 -6.45 8.97
C ILE A 125 3.81 -4.99 9.40
N TYR A 126 4.76 -4.44 10.12
CA TYR A 126 4.62 -3.09 10.68
C TYR A 126 4.22 -2.05 9.60
N PRO A 127 3.21 -1.20 9.86
CA PRO A 127 2.48 -1.00 11.12
C PRO A 127 1.15 -1.77 11.24
N VAL A 128 0.90 -2.78 10.42
CA VAL A 128 -0.39 -3.50 10.35
C VAL A 128 -0.30 -4.94 10.87
N SER A 129 -1.41 -5.45 11.35
CA SER A 129 -1.61 -6.87 11.65
C SER A 129 -2.17 -7.58 10.43
N SER A 130 -1.84 -8.86 10.24
CA SER A 130 -2.36 -9.69 9.18
C SER A 130 -3.34 -10.72 9.78
N PRO A 131 -4.57 -10.86 9.24
CA PRO A 131 -5.10 -10.07 8.13
C PRO A 131 -5.51 -8.64 8.53
N ASP A 132 -5.58 -7.75 7.53
CA ASP A 132 -6.27 -6.47 7.61
C ASP A 132 -7.46 -6.42 6.63
N TYR A 133 -8.22 -5.32 6.65
CA TYR A 133 -9.49 -5.25 5.92
C TYR A 133 -9.64 -3.89 5.21
N PRO A 134 -8.83 -3.62 4.17
CA PRO A 134 -8.98 -2.39 3.40
C PRO A 134 -10.31 -2.37 2.63
N VAL A 135 -10.85 -1.17 2.43
CA VAL A 135 -11.95 -0.96 1.48
C VAL A 135 -11.36 -1.08 0.07
N ARG A 136 -11.96 -1.96 -0.76
CA ARG A 136 -11.51 -2.19 -2.13
C ARG A 136 -12.62 -1.98 -3.17
N LEU A 137 -13.88 -2.27 -2.85
CA LEU A 137 -15.03 -2.05 -3.73
C LEU A 137 -15.90 -0.94 -3.15
N PHE A 138 -16.17 0.10 -3.95
CA PHE A 138 -16.96 1.26 -3.53
C PHE A 138 -17.55 1.99 -4.74
N ASN A 139 -18.53 2.86 -4.48
CA ASN A 139 -19.10 3.75 -5.49
C ASN A 139 -18.27 5.04 -5.59
N ARG A 140 -17.70 5.31 -6.80
CA ARG A 140 -16.83 6.46 -7.06
C ARG A 140 -17.54 7.82 -7.02
N THR A 141 -18.88 7.84 -7.10
CA THR A 141 -19.65 9.09 -7.02
C THR A 141 -19.76 9.60 -5.57
N GLN A 142 -19.60 8.72 -4.58
CA GLN A 142 -19.69 9.03 -3.15
C GLN A 142 -18.34 8.92 -2.45
N SER A 143 -17.48 8.01 -2.89
CA SER A 143 -16.25 7.65 -2.18
C SER A 143 -15.01 7.84 -3.05
N ARG A 144 -13.89 8.14 -2.39
CA ARG A 144 -12.59 8.31 -3.03
C ARG A 144 -11.46 8.05 -2.04
N PHE A 145 -10.27 7.81 -2.52
CA PHE A 145 -9.07 7.84 -1.68
C PHE A 145 -8.79 9.26 -1.18
N ASN A 146 -8.43 9.39 0.09
CA ASN A 146 -7.96 10.69 0.60
C ASN A 146 -6.57 11.03 0.04
N ASN A 147 -6.21 12.31 0.09
CA ASN A 147 -4.94 12.80 -0.44
C ASN A 147 -3.80 12.73 0.58
N ARG A 148 -3.74 11.67 1.40
CA ARG A 148 -2.63 11.49 2.34
C ARG A 148 -1.46 10.81 1.63
N PRO A 149 -0.25 11.38 1.68
CA PRO A 149 0.95 10.77 1.08
C PRO A 149 1.34 9.44 1.73
N VAL A 150 0.88 9.21 2.97
CA VAL A 150 1.12 8.00 3.77
C VAL A 150 -0.19 7.63 4.47
N ASP A 151 -0.48 6.32 4.56
CA ASP A 151 -1.68 5.77 5.20
C ASP A 151 -3.00 6.30 4.58
N ASP A 152 -3.04 6.34 3.25
CA ASP A 152 -4.24 6.69 2.51
C ASP A 152 -5.36 5.67 2.71
N GLN A 153 -6.60 6.16 2.69
CA GLN A 153 -7.80 5.37 2.91
C GLN A 153 -8.93 5.88 2.02
N VAL A 154 -9.87 4.98 1.71
CA VAL A 154 -11.13 5.36 1.06
C VAL A 154 -12.03 6.05 2.09
N GLU A 155 -12.56 7.21 1.72
CA GLU A 155 -13.47 8.04 2.52
C GLU A 155 -14.73 8.36 1.70
N GLY A 156 -15.86 8.69 2.37
CA GLY A 156 -17.11 9.12 1.74
C GLY A 156 -18.25 8.10 1.88
N PHE A 157 -17.98 6.82 2.09
CA PHE A 157 -19.01 5.81 2.36
C PHE A 157 -19.57 5.94 3.80
N LEU A 158 -20.81 5.55 4.00
CA LEU A 158 -21.46 5.53 5.32
C LEU A 158 -21.52 4.12 5.92
N ARG A 159 -21.60 3.10 5.07
CA ARG A 159 -21.73 1.69 5.49
C ARG A 159 -20.67 0.84 4.81
N SER A 160 -20.18 -0.18 5.50
CA SER A 160 -19.29 -1.14 4.88
C SER A 160 -19.52 -2.56 5.36
N GLU A 161 -19.41 -3.51 4.44
CA GLU A 161 -19.50 -4.94 4.67
C GLU A 161 -18.20 -5.64 4.28
N ARG A 162 -18.08 -6.91 4.65
CA ARG A 162 -16.94 -7.74 4.25
C ARG A 162 -17.36 -8.67 3.12
N ILE A 163 -16.53 -8.76 2.10
CA ILE A 163 -16.63 -9.78 1.06
C ILE A 163 -16.01 -11.08 1.63
N PRO A 164 -16.69 -12.24 1.50
CA PRO A 164 -16.11 -13.54 1.82
C PRO A 164 -14.84 -13.82 1.01
N GLY A 165 -13.99 -14.71 1.52
CA GLY A 165 -12.69 -15.01 0.92
C GLY A 165 -11.59 -14.07 1.38
N TYR A 166 -10.48 -14.04 0.65
CA TYR A 166 -9.33 -13.20 0.99
C TYR A 166 -8.49 -12.82 -0.23
N VAL A 167 -7.66 -11.80 -0.03
CA VAL A 167 -6.59 -11.39 -0.93
C VAL A 167 -5.26 -11.84 -0.35
N ARG A 168 -4.47 -12.52 -1.15
CA ARG A 168 -3.05 -12.75 -0.89
C ARG A 168 -2.27 -11.52 -1.34
N HIS A 169 -1.60 -10.82 -0.41
CA HIS A 169 -0.77 -9.66 -0.70
C HIS A 169 0.71 -10.04 -0.60
N ASP A 170 1.33 -10.25 -1.74
CA ASP A 170 2.73 -10.68 -1.87
C ASP A 170 3.69 -9.48 -1.86
N THR A 171 3.89 -8.88 -0.68
CA THR A 171 4.55 -7.57 -0.57
C THR A 171 6.07 -7.56 -0.74
N PHE A 172 6.79 -8.62 -0.30
CA PHE A 172 8.26 -8.71 -0.41
C PHE A 172 8.71 -10.10 -0.80
N TYR A 173 9.56 -10.20 -1.81
CA TYR A 173 10.17 -11.46 -2.25
C TYR A 173 11.66 -11.56 -1.94
N SER A 174 12.27 -10.44 -1.57
CA SER A 174 13.68 -10.40 -1.22
C SER A 174 13.94 -9.44 -0.07
N LEU A 175 15.04 -9.65 0.61
CA LEU A 175 15.52 -8.70 1.63
C LEU A 175 15.85 -7.34 0.99
N HIS A 176 16.31 -7.33 -0.26
CA HIS A 176 16.58 -6.08 -1.00
C HIS A 176 15.31 -5.23 -1.14
N GLU A 177 14.20 -5.82 -1.59
CA GLU A 177 12.90 -5.11 -1.67
C GLU A 177 12.42 -4.63 -0.30
N LEU A 178 12.56 -5.47 0.74
CA LEU A 178 12.20 -5.12 2.10
C LEU A 178 12.97 -3.87 2.58
N PHE A 179 14.29 -3.83 2.37
CA PHE A 179 15.10 -2.68 2.77
C PHE A 179 14.79 -1.43 1.93
N ASN A 180 14.54 -1.58 0.63
CA ASN A 180 14.16 -0.47 -0.23
C ASN A 180 12.82 0.14 0.21
N LYS A 181 11.79 -0.68 0.46
CA LYS A 181 10.50 -0.21 0.99
C LYS A 181 10.66 0.41 2.39
N LEU A 182 11.43 -0.21 3.28
CA LEU A 182 11.72 0.33 4.61
C LEU A 182 12.33 1.75 4.51
N ASN A 183 13.34 1.90 3.65
CA ASN A 183 13.99 3.17 3.42
C ASN A 183 13.02 4.21 2.81
N GLY A 184 12.26 3.84 1.79
CA GLY A 184 11.29 4.70 1.12
C GLY A 184 10.17 5.18 2.06
N TYR A 185 9.56 4.28 2.81
CA TYR A 185 8.49 4.63 3.77
C TYR A 185 8.98 5.54 4.89
N THR A 186 10.13 5.24 5.49
CA THR A 186 10.67 6.07 6.58
C THR A 186 11.13 7.44 6.09
N THR A 187 11.58 7.56 4.83
CA THR A 187 11.90 8.87 4.20
C THR A 187 10.63 9.69 3.98
N ARG A 188 9.59 9.10 3.38
CA ARG A 188 8.30 9.79 3.17
C ARG A 188 7.67 10.26 4.48
N LEU A 189 7.70 9.43 5.53
CA LEU A 189 7.20 9.84 6.83
C LEU A 189 7.85 11.11 7.34
N VAL A 190 9.17 11.22 7.23
CA VAL A 190 9.92 12.39 7.71
C VAL A 190 9.67 13.61 6.82
N GLN A 191 9.40 13.40 5.51
CA GLN A 191 9.10 14.50 4.58
C GLN A 191 7.69 15.08 4.79
N TYR A 192 6.69 14.23 5.09
CA TYR A 192 5.28 14.64 5.10
C TYR A 192 4.61 14.65 6.48
N GLN A 193 5.27 14.12 7.51
CA GLN A 193 4.76 14.13 8.88
C GLN A 193 5.75 14.80 9.83
N THR A 194 5.22 15.53 10.82
CA THR A 194 6.05 16.16 11.85
C THR A 194 6.52 15.11 12.85
N ILE A 195 7.76 14.66 12.70
CA ILE A 195 8.41 13.73 13.62
C ILE A 195 9.40 14.50 14.50
N ARG A 196 9.24 14.40 15.82
CA ARG A 196 10.17 15.05 16.76
C ARG A 196 11.57 14.41 16.64
N PRO A 197 12.60 15.20 16.26
CA PRO A 197 13.94 14.67 16.08
C PRO A 197 14.54 14.25 17.43
N SER A 198 14.85 12.96 17.60
CA SER A 198 15.48 12.46 18.84
C SER A 198 15.95 11.02 18.68
N LEU A 199 17.24 10.78 18.87
CA LEU A 199 17.82 9.43 18.89
C LEU A 199 17.31 8.60 20.07
N GLY A 200 17.15 9.20 21.24
CA GLY A 200 16.63 8.51 22.43
C GLY A 200 15.19 8.02 22.24
N ARG A 201 14.32 8.84 21.61
CA ARG A 201 12.97 8.41 21.24
C ARG A 201 13.00 7.29 20.20
N GLY A 202 13.92 7.37 19.26
CA GLY A 202 14.13 6.30 18.26
C GLY A 202 14.48 4.97 18.92
N ALA A 203 15.41 4.96 19.87
CA ALA A 203 15.80 3.77 20.61
C ALA A 203 14.63 3.17 21.43
N ILE A 204 13.93 4.01 22.18
CA ILE A 204 12.75 3.57 22.97
C ILE A 204 11.66 3.04 22.05
N SER A 205 11.39 3.71 20.93
CA SER A 205 10.39 3.28 19.95
C SER A 205 10.74 1.93 19.32
N ALA A 206 12.04 1.70 19.02
CA ALA A 206 12.54 0.44 18.48
C ALA A 206 12.38 -0.71 19.49
N ILE A 207 12.73 -0.48 20.75
CA ILE A 207 12.54 -1.46 21.83
C ILE A 207 11.05 -1.80 21.99
N GLY A 208 10.17 -0.79 22.05
CA GLY A 208 8.73 -0.99 22.13
C GLY A 208 8.18 -1.74 20.91
N ALA A 209 8.66 -1.43 19.70
CA ALA A 209 8.29 -2.15 18.49
C ALA A 209 8.73 -3.61 18.50
N PHE A 210 9.93 -3.90 18.96
CA PHE A 210 10.42 -5.28 19.13
C PHE A 210 9.48 -6.08 20.05
N PHE A 211 9.17 -5.57 21.23
CA PHE A 211 8.25 -6.26 22.13
C PHE A 211 6.85 -6.43 21.54
N LYS A 212 6.28 -5.38 21.00
CA LYS A 212 4.91 -5.41 20.43
C LYS A 212 4.82 -6.31 19.21
N TRP A 213 5.70 -6.12 18.21
CA TRP A 213 5.57 -6.70 16.87
C TRP A 213 6.33 -8.02 16.69
N TYR A 214 7.25 -8.36 17.56
CA TYR A 214 7.96 -9.65 17.51
C TYR A 214 7.48 -10.59 18.62
N LEU A 215 7.45 -10.14 19.87
CA LEU A 215 7.11 -11.00 21.00
C LEU A 215 5.59 -11.13 21.20
N PHE A 216 4.89 -10.02 21.44
CA PHE A 216 3.46 -10.06 21.81
C PHE A 216 2.55 -10.42 20.64
N SER A 217 2.88 -10.07 19.40
CA SER A 217 2.16 -10.54 18.21
C SER A 217 2.33 -12.03 17.95
N GLY A 218 3.33 -12.65 18.55
CA GLY A 218 3.71 -14.04 18.32
C GLY A 218 4.46 -14.29 17.01
N ALA A 219 5.04 -13.24 16.40
CA ALA A 219 5.83 -13.37 15.16
C ALA A 219 7.04 -14.30 15.36
N TRP A 220 7.64 -14.34 16.56
CA TRP A 220 8.72 -15.26 16.90
C TRP A 220 8.40 -16.74 16.67
N ARG A 221 7.12 -17.11 16.65
CA ARG A 221 6.65 -18.48 16.34
C ARG A 221 6.67 -18.80 14.84
N GLN A 222 6.90 -17.81 14.00
CA GLN A 222 6.92 -17.95 12.54
C GLN A 222 8.33 -18.18 11.97
N GLY A 223 9.28 -18.61 12.82
CA GLY A 223 10.63 -18.96 12.37
C GLY A 223 11.35 -17.81 11.68
N LYS A 224 11.96 -18.06 10.52
CA LYS A 224 12.79 -17.09 9.79
C LYS A 224 12.02 -15.83 9.38
N VAL A 225 10.79 -16.00 8.87
CA VAL A 225 9.98 -14.86 8.43
C VAL A 225 9.54 -13.98 9.60
N GLY A 226 9.30 -14.57 10.77
CA GLY A 226 9.00 -13.82 11.98
C GLY A 226 10.19 -12.97 12.46
N VAL A 227 11.41 -13.46 12.32
CA VAL A 227 12.64 -12.67 12.60
C VAL A 227 12.70 -11.48 11.63
N VAL A 228 12.44 -11.70 10.33
CA VAL A 228 12.47 -10.65 9.31
C VAL A 228 11.42 -9.56 9.59
N THR A 229 10.17 -9.93 9.90
CA THR A 229 9.10 -8.97 10.19
C THR A 229 9.32 -8.23 11.52
N GLY A 230 9.86 -8.91 12.54
CA GLY A 230 10.25 -8.32 13.81
C GLY A 230 11.40 -7.32 13.65
N PHE A 231 12.43 -7.67 12.88
CA PHE A 231 13.51 -6.76 12.51
C PHE A 231 12.97 -5.54 11.74
N TYR A 232 12.11 -5.76 10.73
CA TYR A 232 11.49 -4.68 9.95
C TYR A 232 10.77 -3.68 10.86
N ALA A 233 9.93 -4.15 11.78
CA ALA A 233 9.20 -3.31 12.72
C ALA A 233 10.12 -2.48 13.63
N THR A 234 11.19 -3.12 14.13
CA THR A 234 12.18 -2.49 15.00
C THR A 234 12.98 -1.42 14.25
N ALA A 235 13.48 -1.77 13.07
CA ALA A 235 14.26 -0.87 12.21
C ALA A 235 13.41 0.32 11.73
N TYR A 236 12.17 0.09 11.29
CA TYR A 236 11.24 1.15 10.89
C TYR A 236 11.00 2.14 12.02
N SER A 237 10.75 1.63 13.23
CA SER A 237 10.48 2.45 14.41
C SER A 237 11.67 3.29 14.84
N PHE A 238 12.90 2.81 14.61
CA PHE A 238 14.12 3.58 14.84
C PHE A 238 14.39 4.60 13.73
N LEU A 239 14.38 4.13 12.48
CA LEU A 239 14.83 4.92 11.32
C LEU A 239 14.04 6.20 11.09
N LYS A 240 12.73 6.24 11.37
CA LYS A 240 11.94 7.47 11.24
C LYS A 240 12.44 8.58 12.17
N TYR A 241 12.84 8.26 13.40
CA TYR A 241 13.41 9.24 14.34
C TYR A 241 14.87 9.57 14.02
N PHE A 242 15.63 8.58 13.57
CA PHE A 242 17.01 8.77 13.15
C PHE A 242 17.10 9.73 11.96
N LYS A 243 16.29 9.51 10.92
CA LYS A 243 16.23 10.38 9.75
C LYS A 243 15.77 11.79 10.12
N ALA A 244 14.74 11.93 10.97
CA ALA A 244 14.28 13.23 11.43
C ALA A 244 15.38 13.97 12.20
N TRP A 245 16.12 13.26 13.08
CA TRP A 245 17.25 13.84 13.82
C TRP A 245 18.38 14.28 12.89
N TYR A 246 18.71 13.45 11.90
CA TYR A 246 19.79 13.75 10.96
C TYR A 246 19.46 15.01 10.11
N GLN A 247 18.23 15.09 9.57
CA GLN A 247 17.77 16.26 8.81
C GLN A 247 17.71 17.56 9.67
N ASP A 248 17.30 17.46 10.93
CA ASP A 248 17.30 18.60 11.85
C ASP A 248 18.73 19.11 12.10
N ARG A 249 19.67 18.19 12.23
CA ARG A 249 21.10 18.52 12.39
C ARG A 249 21.66 19.20 11.15
N GLU A 250 21.44 18.66 9.96
CA GLU A 250 21.90 19.27 8.70
C GLU A 250 21.35 20.69 8.53
N LYS A 251 20.07 20.91 8.84
CA LYS A 251 19.47 22.25 8.79
C LYS A 251 20.13 23.23 9.76
N ARG A 252 20.44 22.80 10.97
CA ARG A 252 21.12 23.65 11.97
C ARG A 252 22.54 23.99 11.54
N GLU A 253 23.26 23.04 10.97
CA GLU A 253 24.63 23.24 10.49
C GLU A 253 24.67 24.18 9.28
N SER A 254 23.70 24.11 8.35
CA SER A 254 23.59 25.03 7.21
C SER A 254 23.27 26.47 7.65
N VAL A 255 22.32 26.64 8.57
CA VAL A 255 21.98 27.98 9.12
C VAL A 255 23.18 28.60 9.87
N ALA A 256 23.87 27.79 10.67
CA ALA A 256 25.06 28.29 11.38
C ALA A 256 26.17 28.70 10.42
N LYS A 257 26.35 28.00 9.30
CA LYS A 257 27.31 28.34 8.26
C LYS A 257 26.94 29.68 7.55
N GLU A 258 25.67 29.80 7.14
CA GLU A 258 25.19 31.04 6.50
C GLU A 258 25.36 32.27 7.41
N GLN A 259 25.09 32.13 8.71
CA GLN A 259 25.33 33.20 9.68
C GLN A 259 26.83 33.55 9.82
N SER A 260 27.70 32.53 9.86
CA SER A 260 29.13 32.74 9.91
C SER A 260 29.67 33.49 8.68
N ASP A 261 29.19 33.09 7.49
CA ASP A 261 29.63 33.69 6.23
C ASP A 261 29.12 35.17 6.10
N SER A 262 27.95 35.50 6.67
CA SER A 262 27.45 36.87 6.71
C SER A 262 28.28 37.81 7.62
N TYR A 263 28.75 37.27 8.77
CA TYR A 263 29.63 38.06 9.67
C TYR A 263 31.05 38.32 9.11
N LEU A 264 31.49 37.44 8.18
CA LEU A 264 32.83 37.63 7.54
C LEU A 264 32.76 38.54 6.31
N ALA A 265 31.58 38.91 5.85
CA ALA A 265 31.36 39.79 4.69
C ALA A 265 31.09 41.26 5.07
N GLU A 266 30.90 41.56 6.36
CA GLU A 266 30.83 42.88 6.97
C GLU A 266 32.22 43.31 7.50
#